data_55fadaa7668ba1b26c55c7d2bccb7978
#
_entry.id   55fadaa7668ba1b26c55c7d2bccb7978
#
_cell.length_a   1.000
_cell.length_b   1.000
_cell.length_c   1.000
_cell.angle_alpha   90.00
_cell.angle_beta   90.00
_cell.angle_gamma   90.00
#
_symmetry.space_group_name_H-M   'P 1'
#
loop_
_entity.id
_entity.type
_entity.pdbx_description
1 polymer ?
#
loop_
_entity_poly.entity_id
_entity_poly.type
_entity_poly.pdbx_seq_one_letter_code
_entity_poly.pdbx_strand_id
1 'polypeptide(L)'
;MTCQFATYTTRCAEKLRQDNLLTGCFTVIMRTSYYQKENQYSAARTVQLDPPTHDTGRLIQIAMQLAEMAYEPGYDYLKAKVIATELVQADEVQGSLLGGPVHDEKRARLMATLDQINSKLSADAVKYGAMGLAPTWGMRSEHFSQRYTTHWDELPLVTIE
;
A
#
# COMPACT_ATOMS: atom_id res chain seq x y z
N MET A 1 -7.04 8.44 9.51
CA MET A 1 -5.96 8.71 8.53
C MET A 1 -4.85 7.65 8.55
N THR A 2 -4.38 7.17 9.68
CA THR A 2 -3.36 6.10 9.81
C THR A 2 -3.74 4.80 9.08
N CYS A 3 -4.99 4.34 9.15
CA CYS A 3 -5.46 3.13 8.47
C CYS A 3 -5.32 3.20 6.93
N GLN A 4 -5.48 4.38 6.34
CA GLN A 4 -5.33 4.58 4.88
C GLN A 4 -3.89 4.34 4.45
N PHE A 5 -2.92 4.92 5.16
CA PHE A 5 -1.50 4.72 4.86
C PHE A 5 -1.09 3.27 5.04
N ALA A 6 -1.58 2.59 6.09
CA ALA A 6 -1.31 1.17 6.29
C ALA A 6 -1.86 0.33 5.12
N THR A 7 -3.07 0.61 4.65
CA THR A 7 -3.66 -0.09 3.50
C THR A 7 -2.89 0.15 2.21
N TYR A 8 -2.57 1.42 1.89
CA TYR A 8 -1.82 1.73 0.66
C TYR A 8 -0.40 1.16 0.70
N THR A 9 0.23 1.18 1.87
CA THR A 9 1.57 0.59 2.06
C THR A 9 1.55 -0.92 1.90
N THR A 10 0.53 -1.60 2.44
CA THR A 10 0.36 -3.05 2.25
C THR A 10 0.25 -3.40 0.77
N ARG A 11 -0.62 -2.69 0.03
CA ARG A 11 -0.77 -2.89 -1.42
C ARG A 11 0.51 -2.58 -2.22
N CYS A 12 1.25 -1.55 -1.80
CA CYS A 12 2.55 -1.23 -2.39
C CYS A 12 3.56 -2.36 -2.17
N ALA A 13 3.68 -2.85 -0.93
CA ALA A 13 4.58 -3.94 -0.58
C ALA A 13 4.24 -5.27 -1.28
N GLU A 14 2.94 -5.60 -1.41
CA GLU A 14 2.48 -6.76 -2.20
C GLU A 14 2.95 -6.69 -3.65
N LYS A 15 2.79 -5.53 -4.31
CA LYS A 15 3.27 -5.32 -5.68
C LYS A 15 4.77 -5.44 -5.80
N LEU A 16 5.53 -4.85 -4.87
CA LEU A 16 6.99 -4.99 -4.86
C LEU A 16 7.40 -6.46 -4.81
N ARG A 17 6.75 -7.28 -3.97
CA ARG A 17 7.05 -8.72 -3.89
C ARG A 17 6.63 -9.49 -5.13
N GLN A 18 5.48 -9.15 -5.74
CA GLN A 18 5.05 -9.78 -7.00
C GLN A 18 6.06 -9.58 -8.13
N ASP A 19 6.71 -8.40 -8.16
CA ASP A 19 7.71 -8.03 -9.16
C ASP A 19 9.14 -8.37 -8.71
N ASN A 20 9.33 -9.06 -7.56
CA ASN A 20 10.63 -9.39 -6.95
C ASN A 20 11.51 -8.15 -6.70
N LEU A 21 10.89 -7.03 -6.31
CA LEU A 21 11.57 -5.75 -6.10
C LEU A 21 11.64 -5.38 -4.61
N LEU A 22 12.71 -4.67 -4.25
CA LEU A 22 12.89 -4.00 -2.98
C LEU A 22 12.88 -2.48 -3.22
N THR A 23 12.42 -1.71 -2.25
CA THR A 23 12.51 -0.24 -2.30
C THR A 23 13.61 0.28 -1.39
N GLY A 24 14.45 1.17 -1.91
CA GLY A 24 15.50 1.88 -1.17
C GLY A 24 15.03 3.24 -0.66
N CYS A 25 13.89 3.74 -1.15
CA CYS A 25 13.37 5.03 -0.74
C CYS A 25 11.84 5.01 -0.68
N PHE A 26 11.27 5.54 0.42
CA PHE A 26 9.83 5.54 0.65
C PHE A 26 9.31 6.92 0.97
N THR A 27 8.26 7.35 0.26
CA THR A 27 7.66 8.67 0.38
C THR A 27 6.19 8.58 0.75
N VAL A 28 5.79 9.39 1.71
CA VAL A 28 4.38 9.61 2.06
C VAL A 28 4.00 11.04 1.67
N ILE A 29 2.87 11.17 1.00
CA ILE A 29 2.31 12.46 0.58
C ILE A 29 0.88 12.55 1.08
N MET A 30 0.54 13.68 1.70
CA MET A 30 -0.84 14.03 2.04
C MET A 30 -1.16 15.45 1.60
N ARG A 31 -2.39 15.64 1.16
CA ARG A 31 -2.85 16.96 0.72
C ARG A 31 -4.33 17.16 0.87
N THR A 32 -4.74 18.41 0.99
CA THR A 32 -6.13 18.88 0.92
C THR A 32 -6.66 18.90 -0.52
N SER A 33 -7.90 19.29 -0.70
CA SER A 33 -8.50 19.48 -2.03
C SER A 33 -7.90 20.70 -2.74
N TYR A 34 -7.61 20.59 -4.04
CA TYR A 34 -7.24 21.75 -4.86
C TYR A 34 -8.40 22.71 -5.13
N TYR A 35 -9.64 22.25 -4.93
CA TYR A 35 -10.83 23.07 -5.19
C TYR A 35 -11.24 23.93 -3.98
N GLN A 36 -10.66 23.68 -2.81
CA GLN A 36 -10.82 24.56 -1.65
C GLN A 36 -9.98 25.81 -1.90
N LYS A 37 -10.64 26.98 -1.92
CA LYS A 37 -9.94 28.27 -2.12
C LYS A 37 -9.13 28.70 -0.89
N GLU A 38 -9.51 28.22 0.27
CA GLU A 38 -8.88 28.53 1.55
C GLU A 38 -8.35 27.24 2.20
N ASN A 39 -7.29 27.38 3.00
CA ASN A 39 -6.69 26.27 3.76
C ASN A 39 -6.17 25.10 2.90
N GLN A 40 -5.45 25.42 1.83
CA GLN A 40 -4.72 24.41 1.08
C GLN A 40 -3.43 24.02 1.79
N TYR A 41 -3.21 22.73 1.93
CA TYR A 41 -1.99 22.16 2.51
C TYR A 41 -1.54 20.94 1.71
N SER A 42 -0.23 20.83 1.51
CA SER A 42 0.38 19.66 0.90
C SER A 42 1.73 19.40 1.56
N ALA A 43 1.93 18.20 2.04
CA ALA A 43 3.19 17.77 2.62
C ALA A 43 3.64 16.45 2.03
N ALA A 44 4.95 16.36 1.78
CA ALA A 44 5.65 15.14 1.41
C ALA A 44 6.77 14.88 2.42
N ARG A 45 6.93 13.63 2.82
CA ARG A 45 8.05 13.20 3.66
C ARG A 45 8.64 11.94 3.05
N THR A 46 9.95 11.92 2.96
CA THR A 46 10.72 10.84 2.32
C THR A 46 11.77 10.32 3.28
N VAL A 47 12.02 9.03 3.23
CA VAL A 47 13.08 8.36 3.98
C VAL A 47 13.85 7.41 3.08
N GLN A 48 15.15 7.38 3.25
CA GLN A 48 16.05 6.39 2.65
C GLN A 48 16.00 5.13 3.51
N LEU A 49 15.93 3.96 2.88
CA LEU A 49 15.89 2.66 3.53
C LEU A 49 17.20 1.92 3.30
N ASP A 50 17.92 1.68 4.37
CA ASP A 50 19.14 0.87 4.36
C ASP A 50 19.01 -0.24 5.43
N PRO A 51 19.01 -1.51 5.02
CA PRO A 51 18.93 -2.02 3.64
C PRO A 51 17.56 -1.80 2.98
N PRO A 52 17.49 -1.84 1.62
CA PRO A 52 16.25 -1.83 0.87
C PRO A 52 15.31 -2.95 1.31
N THR A 53 13.98 -2.76 1.24
CA THR A 53 13.03 -3.72 1.78
C THR A 53 11.70 -3.76 1.03
N HIS A 54 10.99 -4.88 1.12
CA HIS A 54 9.58 -5.05 0.75
C HIS A 54 8.75 -5.61 1.92
N ASP A 55 9.32 -5.61 3.14
CA ASP A 55 8.61 -6.07 4.33
C ASP A 55 7.45 -5.13 4.67
N THR A 56 6.23 -5.65 4.60
CA THR A 56 5.02 -4.87 4.81
C THR A 56 4.97 -4.24 6.21
N GLY A 57 5.35 -4.99 7.24
CA GLY A 57 5.31 -4.49 8.62
C GLY A 57 6.28 -3.33 8.84
N ARG A 58 7.51 -3.44 8.30
CA ARG A 58 8.52 -2.37 8.37
C ARG A 58 8.06 -1.13 7.61
N LEU A 59 7.55 -1.31 6.38
CA LEU A 59 7.05 -0.20 5.57
C LEU A 59 5.85 0.49 6.19
N ILE A 60 4.92 -0.24 6.84
CA ILE A 60 3.80 0.37 7.58
C ILE A 60 4.30 1.24 8.74
N GLN A 61 5.24 0.75 9.54
CA GLN A 61 5.81 1.54 10.64
C GLN A 61 6.42 2.85 10.12
N ILE A 62 7.20 2.77 9.06
CA ILE A 62 7.82 3.93 8.41
C ILE A 62 6.75 4.88 7.85
N ALA A 63 5.75 4.36 7.15
CA ALA A 63 4.66 5.16 6.59
C ALA A 63 3.90 5.92 7.68
N MET A 64 3.66 5.30 8.83
CA MET A 64 3.00 5.95 9.97
C MET A 64 3.84 7.06 10.57
N GLN A 65 5.14 6.85 10.77
CA GLN A 65 6.06 7.89 11.25
C GLN A 65 6.13 9.08 10.28
N LEU A 66 6.25 8.81 8.98
CA LEU A 66 6.27 9.87 7.96
C LEU A 66 4.94 10.63 7.89
N ALA A 67 3.82 9.92 8.07
CA ALA A 67 2.50 10.53 8.11
C ALA A 67 2.31 11.43 9.33
N GLU A 68 2.79 11.03 10.50
CA GLU A 68 2.80 11.87 11.71
C GLU A 68 3.64 13.14 11.51
N MET A 69 4.83 13.02 10.90
CA MET A 69 5.69 14.15 10.58
C MET A 69 5.13 15.10 9.51
N ALA A 70 4.23 14.60 8.67
CA ALA A 70 3.57 15.37 7.61
C ALA A 70 2.21 15.94 8.05
N TYR A 71 1.66 15.46 9.16
CA TYR A 71 0.36 15.87 9.63
C TYR A 71 0.42 17.24 10.30
N GLU A 72 -0.48 18.11 9.89
CA GLU A 72 -0.73 19.42 10.50
C GLU A 72 -2.21 19.50 10.90
N PRO A 73 -2.55 19.79 12.17
CA PRO A 73 -3.95 19.87 12.59
C PRO A 73 -4.66 21.08 11.95
N GLY A 74 -5.96 20.94 11.75
CA GLY A 74 -6.81 22.03 11.20
C GLY A 74 -7.01 21.98 9.69
N TYR A 75 -6.45 20.97 9.00
CA TYR A 75 -6.64 20.77 7.56
C TYR A 75 -7.50 19.55 7.27
N ASP A 76 -8.39 19.69 6.28
CA ASP A 76 -9.20 18.58 5.75
C ASP A 76 -8.45 17.86 4.62
N TYR A 77 -7.78 16.78 4.97
CA TYR A 77 -7.00 15.99 4.01
C TYR A 77 -7.90 15.15 3.10
N LEU A 78 -7.76 15.35 1.79
CA LEU A 78 -8.53 14.62 0.79
C LEU A 78 -7.74 13.48 0.15
N LYS A 79 -6.43 13.62 -0.03
CA LYS A 79 -5.60 12.63 -0.70
C LYS A 79 -4.41 12.22 0.15
N ALA A 80 -4.23 10.89 0.22
CA ALA A 80 -3.06 10.23 0.77
C ALA A 80 -2.40 9.39 -0.33
N LYS A 81 -1.08 9.41 -0.41
CA LYS A 81 -0.30 8.59 -1.35
C LYS A 81 0.92 8.02 -0.65
N VAL A 82 1.32 6.84 -1.10
CA VAL A 82 2.62 6.25 -0.81
C VAL A 82 3.36 6.01 -2.13
N ILE A 83 4.65 6.24 -2.14
CA ILE A 83 5.49 6.06 -3.32
C ILE A 83 6.75 5.31 -2.88
N ALA A 84 7.02 4.19 -3.52
CA ALA A 84 8.25 3.44 -3.40
C ALA A 84 9.14 3.78 -4.60
N THR A 85 10.37 4.17 -4.34
CA THR A 85 11.38 4.52 -5.35
C THR A 85 12.71 3.84 -5.05
N GLU A 86 13.71 4.05 -5.89
CA GLU A 86 14.99 3.36 -5.80
C GLU A 86 14.78 1.84 -5.74
N LEU A 87 14.06 1.34 -6.75
CA LEU A 87 13.72 -0.07 -6.83
C LEU A 87 14.94 -0.86 -7.30
N VAL A 88 15.25 -1.93 -6.56
CA VAL A 88 16.32 -2.86 -6.88
C VAL A 88 15.78 -4.28 -6.89
N GLN A 89 16.36 -5.16 -7.70
CA GLN A 89 15.99 -6.57 -7.70
C GLN A 89 16.39 -7.22 -6.37
N ALA A 90 15.51 -8.05 -5.81
CA ALA A 90 15.79 -8.70 -4.53
C ALA A 90 17.04 -9.60 -4.59
N ASP A 91 17.35 -10.14 -5.77
CA ASP A 91 18.47 -11.02 -6.00
C ASP A 91 19.81 -10.26 -6.17
N GLU A 92 19.76 -8.95 -6.42
CA GLU A 92 20.94 -8.11 -6.67
C GLU A 92 21.44 -7.37 -5.41
N VAL A 93 20.70 -7.46 -4.29
CA VAL A 93 21.09 -6.75 -3.08
C VAL A 93 22.26 -7.45 -2.41
N GLN A 94 23.40 -6.79 -2.47
CA GLN A 94 24.61 -7.24 -1.82
C GLN A 94 24.48 -7.12 -0.29
N GLY A 95 24.72 -8.22 0.41
CA GLY A 95 24.73 -8.23 1.88
C GLY A 95 25.82 -7.31 2.42
N SER A 96 25.52 -6.59 3.52
CA SER A 96 26.53 -5.81 4.22
C SER A 96 27.52 -6.74 4.92
N LEU A 97 28.81 -6.56 4.65
CA LEU A 97 29.89 -7.31 5.32
C LEU A 97 29.98 -7.04 6.82
N LEU A 98 29.44 -5.92 7.28
CA LEU A 98 29.51 -5.46 8.69
C LEU A 98 28.12 -5.32 9.33
N GLY A 99 27.06 -5.48 8.56
CA GLY A 99 25.68 -5.41 9.04
C GLY A 99 25.07 -6.82 9.19
N GLY A 100 24.08 -6.97 10.06
CA GLY A 100 23.32 -8.20 10.22
C GLY A 100 22.66 -8.67 8.91
N PRO A 101 21.99 -9.83 8.92
CA PRO A 101 21.44 -10.44 7.71
C PRO A 101 20.54 -9.44 6.98
N VAL A 102 20.91 -9.11 5.75
CA VAL A 102 20.20 -8.19 4.86
C VAL A 102 18.79 -8.72 4.54
N HIS A 103 18.63 -10.03 4.63
CA HIS A 103 17.36 -10.71 4.43
C HIS A 103 17.05 -11.59 5.65
N ASP A 104 16.06 -11.20 6.43
CA ASP A 104 15.48 -12.09 7.45
C ASP A 104 14.60 -13.12 6.72
N GLU A 105 15.18 -14.31 6.47
CA GLU A 105 14.48 -15.40 5.77
C GLU A 105 13.14 -15.77 6.43
N LYS A 106 13.04 -15.64 7.76
CA LYS A 106 11.77 -15.90 8.46
C LYS A 106 10.71 -14.88 8.07
N ARG A 107 11.08 -13.60 7.96
CA ARG A 107 10.18 -12.54 7.52
C ARG A 107 9.79 -12.71 6.06
N ALA A 108 10.74 -13.05 5.20
CA ALA A 108 10.46 -13.33 3.79
C ALA A 108 9.46 -14.48 3.63
N ARG A 109 9.65 -15.58 4.37
CA ARG A 109 8.70 -16.72 4.38
C ARG A 109 7.33 -16.31 4.93
N LEU A 110 7.29 -15.49 5.99
CA LEU A 110 6.04 -14.97 6.53
C LEU A 110 5.29 -14.14 5.49
N MET A 111 5.97 -13.20 4.81
CA MET A 111 5.34 -12.38 3.76
C MET A 111 4.81 -13.25 2.61
N ALA A 112 5.60 -14.21 2.13
CA ALA A 112 5.17 -15.14 1.10
C ALA A 112 3.94 -15.96 1.52
N THR A 113 3.89 -16.41 2.77
CA THR A 113 2.73 -17.15 3.31
C THR A 113 1.49 -16.27 3.39
N LEU A 114 1.62 -15.03 3.85
CA LEU A 114 0.51 -14.06 3.91
C LEU A 114 -0.04 -13.78 2.50
N ASP A 115 0.85 -13.55 1.53
CA ASP A 115 0.45 -13.32 0.15
C ASP A 115 -0.27 -14.54 -0.44
N GLN A 116 0.20 -15.77 -0.15
CA GLN A 116 -0.47 -17.00 -0.57
C GLN A 116 -1.87 -17.17 0.05
N ILE A 117 -2.03 -16.85 1.33
CA ILE A 117 -3.34 -16.93 2.00
C ILE A 117 -4.29 -15.91 1.35
N ASN A 118 -3.86 -14.67 1.19
CA ASN A 118 -4.68 -13.61 0.62
C ASN A 118 -5.02 -13.85 -0.86
N SER A 119 -4.15 -14.51 -1.63
CA SER A 119 -4.44 -14.87 -3.02
C SER A 119 -5.42 -16.03 -3.16
N LYS A 120 -5.40 -16.99 -2.22
CA LYS A 120 -6.23 -18.21 -2.28
C LYS A 120 -7.62 -18.04 -1.69
N LEU A 121 -7.76 -17.30 -0.60
CA LEU A 121 -9.03 -17.15 0.12
C LEU A 121 -9.80 -15.91 -0.34
N SER A 122 -9.26 -14.75 -0.12
CA SER A 122 -9.79 -13.46 -0.61
C SER A 122 -8.77 -12.37 -0.37
N ALA A 123 -8.82 -11.32 -1.15
CA ALA A 123 -8.05 -10.13 -0.84
C ALA A 123 -8.36 -9.65 0.58
N ASP A 124 -7.33 -9.52 1.42
CA ASP A 124 -7.45 -9.11 2.82
C ASP A 124 -8.03 -10.15 3.79
N ALA A 125 -7.97 -11.47 3.49
CA ALA A 125 -8.32 -12.53 4.44
C ALA A 125 -7.47 -12.42 5.73
N VAL A 126 -6.20 -12.09 5.58
CA VAL A 126 -5.30 -11.74 6.70
C VAL A 126 -4.84 -10.31 6.52
N LYS A 127 -5.08 -9.47 7.54
CA LYS A 127 -4.77 -8.04 7.54
C LYS A 127 -3.83 -7.65 8.67
N TYR A 128 -3.05 -6.61 8.44
CA TYR A 128 -2.36 -5.93 9.53
C TYR A 128 -3.37 -5.12 10.35
N GLY A 129 -3.28 -5.20 11.69
CA GLY A 129 -4.18 -4.45 12.59
C GLY A 129 -4.21 -2.95 12.33
N ALA A 130 -3.10 -2.37 11.84
CA ALA A 130 -3.01 -0.96 11.45
C ALA A 130 -3.94 -0.58 10.28
N MET A 131 -4.40 -1.54 9.47
CA MET A 131 -5.36 -1.30 8.37
C MET A 131 -6.78 -1.08 8.87
N GLY A 132 -7.08 -1.46 10.12
CA GLY A 132 -8.43 -1.42 10.69
C GLY A 132 -9.33 -2.57 10.19
N LEU A 133 -10.41 -2.84 10.94
CA LEU A 133 -11.32 -3.94 10.63
C LEU A 133 -12.38 -3.55 9.59
N ALA A 134 -12.88 -2.32 9.64
CA ALA A 134 -13.91 -1.81 8.74
C ALA A 134 -13.51 -0.41 8.25
N PRO A 135 -12.90 -0.30 7.06
CA PRO A 135 -12.51 1.00 6.53
C PRO A 135 -13.75 1.80 6.11
N THR A 136 -14.06 2.87 6.85
CA THR A 136 -15.17 3.80 6.53
C THR A 136 -14.82 4.79 5.41
N TRP A 137 -13.55 4.84 5.01
CA TRP A 137 -13.01 5.77 4.01
C TRP A 137 -12.98 5.20 2.58
N GLY A 138 -13.33 3.93 2.42
CA GLY A 138 -13.37 3.29 1.10
C GLY A 138 -14.38 3.97 0.18
N MET A 139 -14.13 3.91 -1.12
CA MET A 139 -15.08 4.39 -2.12
C MET A 139 -16.40 3.63 -1.95
N ARG A 140 -17.50 4.36 -1.79
CA ARG A 140 -18.83 3.75 -1.82
C ARG A 140 -19.13 3.31 -3.24
N SER A 141 -19.30 2.02 -3.41
CA SER A 141 -19.58 1.41 -4.70
C SER A 141 -20.82 0.52 -4.58
N GLU A 142 -21.94 1.14 -4.20
CA GLU A 142 -23.22 0.45 -3.98
C GLU A 142 -24.03 0.31 -5.28
N HIS A 143 -23.73 1.15 -6.28
CA HIS A 143 -24.41 1.17 -7.56
C HIS A 143 -23.39 1.03 -8.69
N PHE A 144 -23.13 -0.19 -9.12
CA PHE A 144 -22.34 -0.47 -10.30
C PHE A 144 -23.25 -0.58 -11.53
N SER A 145 -22.82 -0.03 -12.66
CA SER A 145 -23.30 -0.52 -13.94
C SER A 145 -22.86 -1.98 -14.16
N GLN A 146 -23.63 -2.74 -14.89
CA GLN A 146 -23.28 -4.10 -15.25
C GLN A 146 -21.92 -4.15 -15.96
N ARG A 147 -21.11 -5.15 -15.65
CA ARG A 147 -19.72 -5.27 -16.13
C ARG A 147 -19.64 -6.15 -17.36
N TYR A 148 -20.37 -5.80 -18.40
CA TYR A 148 -20.50 -6.58 -19.63
C TYR A 148 -19.19 -6.96 -20.32
N THR A 149 -18.11 -6.22 -20.09
CA THR A 149 -16.80 -6.46 -20.71
C THR A 149 -15.83 -7.27 -19.86
N THR A 150 -16.15 -7.47 -18.58
CA THR A 150 -15.22 -8.11 -17.63
C THR A 150 -15.81 -9.26 -16.82
N HIS A 151 -17.13 -9.43 -16.88
CA HIS A 151 -17.85 -10.52 -16.19
C HIS A 151 -18.81 -11.22 -17.15
N TRP A 152 -18.54 -12.50 -17.43
CA TRP A 152 -19.34 -13.32 -18.33
C TRP A 152 -20.78 -13.53 -17.84
N ASP A 153 -20.98 -13.66 -16.53
CA ASP A 153 -22.29 -13.89 -15.92
C ASP A 153 -23.21 -12.65 -15.98
N GLU A 154 -22.66 -11.49 -16.28
CA GLU A 154 -23.41 -10.23 -16.40
C GLU A 154 -23.76 -9.87 -17.85
N LEU A 155 -23.42 -10.72 -18.82
CA LEU A 155 -23.78 -10.50 -20.23
C LEU A 155 -25.30 -10.54 -20.41
N PRO A 156 -25.86 -9.60 -21.24
CA PRO A 156 -27.28 -9.64 -21.54
C PRO A 156 -27.64 -10.89 -22.33
N LEU A 157 -28.61 -11.63 -21.82
CA LEU A 157 -29.16 -12.79 -22.52
C LEU A 157 -30.14 -12.30 -23.59
N VAL A 158 -29.87 -12.65 -24.85
CA VAL A 158 -30.78 -12.41 -25.96
C VAL A 158 -31.69 -13.63 -26.11
N THR A 159 -32.97 -13.46 -25.84
CA THR A 159 -34.02 -14.44 -26.20
C THR A 159 -34.45 -14.15 -27.62
N ILE A 160 -34.31 -15.15 -28.50
CA ILE A 160 -34.87 -15.10 -29.86
C ILE A 160 -36.31 -15.66 -29.72
N GLU A 161 -37.31 -14.83 -29.93
CA GLU A 161 -38.70 -15.24 -30.10
C GLU A 161 -38.92 -15.71 -31.53
#